data_4c4691b31cdfa6eccfded8c4115d2db8
#
_entry.id   4c4691b31cdfa6eccfded8c4115d2db8
#
_cell.length_a   1.000
_cell.length_b   1.000
_cell.length_c   1.000
_cell.angle_alpha   90.00
_cell.angle_beta   90.00
_cell.angle_gamma   90.00
#
_symmetry.space_group_name_H-M   'P 1'
#
loop_
_entity.id
_entity.type
_entity.pdbx_description
1 polymer ?
#
loop_
_entity_poly.entity_id
_entity_poly.type
_entity_poly.pdbx_seq_one_letter_code
_entity_poly.pdbx_strand_id
1 'polypeptide(L)'
;MFRLCITFLVAALLVACGAGDDKSAQPTPEPEAVVALNPVKGIDWFEGSVEEAFAAAKEAGKPVYLYWGAVWCPPCHAISATVFKSPEFIERSKLFVPVYLDGDTENAQVNGEKFGVRGYPTMIVFDAEGGELTRIPGGIDLQAYANILDLTLDQASSASDLVADLMAGSDSLAARDCTLLAYFSWGQDTRILTEMDSGAAFRKMYEACPSELAAERSILYFNWLDEAIMAAGAEEEPVPLSPAQKAEALAHVKALISDDELIKANIFTVLFAGTDYTSELTDDGSDERAELINQYGQVYDRLAADETVYKRERIYTLIGRINFERMHDEEAALSDDLKQQIRDIVQWADETTPSVYERQPIINALGNVLEEAGMDDVAKPLLLAELDKSKQPYYFMVSLADIEQRAGNNGAAIDWLKQAYDATKGPATRFQWGYYYLAGLMEMTPGDTQLIHDTTVGLINELQNSGGLYHRPKAQLKRLEGRLVEWSEANEQEAVLADIRASVMEVCGAASSQGEARATCEAFLEQA
;
A
#
# COMPACT_ATOMS: atom_id res chain seq x y z
N MET A 1 24.35 -55.84 7.98
CA MET A 1 25.81 -55.92 7.67
C MET A 1 26.23 -54.45 7.43
N PHE A 2 27.02 -53.76 8.10
CA PHE A 2 28.08 -53.95 9.09
C PHE A 2 28.01 -52.78 10.10
N ARG A 3 28.09 -53.11 11.37
CA ARG A 3 28.41 -52.22 12.49
C ARG A 3 29.89 -51.84 12.44
N LEU A 4 30.24 -50.62 12.91
CA LEU A 4 31.38 -50.49 13.83
C LEU A 4 31.20 -49.26 14.74
N CYS A 5 31.17 -49.57 16.04
CA CYS A 5 31.35 -48.67 17.17
C CYS A 5 32.85 -48.40 17.37
N ILE A 6 33.22 -47.21 17.85
CA ILE A 6 34.38 -47.06 18.77
C ILE A 6 34.01 -45.98 19.78
N THR A 7 34.20 -46.38 21.04
CA THR A 7 33.94 -45.70 22.31
C THR A 7 35.24 -45.17 22.97
N PHE A 8 35.06 -44.31 23.98
CA PHE A 8 35.95 -43.88 25.08
C PHE A 8 36.91 -42.70 24.84
N LEU A 9 36.91 -41.67 25.65
CA LEU A 9 37.37 -41.63 27.04
C LEU A 9 36.85 -40.42 27.86
N VAL A 10 36.49 -40.70 29.08
CA VAL A 10 36.15 -39.77 30.20
C VAL A 10 37.45 -39.29 30.86
N ALA A 11 37.49 -38.01 31.23
CA ALA A 11 38.31 -37.57 32.36
C ALA A 11 37.61 -36.41 33.08
N ALA A 12 37.15 -36.68 34.28
CA ALA A 12 36.70 -35.74 35.28
C ALA A 12 37.88 -35.18 36.10
N LEU A 13 37.86 -33.90 36.39
CA LEU A 13 38.58 -33.34 37.55
C LEU A 13 37.76 -32.22 38.20
N LEU A 14 37.40 -32.46 39.43
CA LEU A 14 36.81 -31.56 40.42
C LEU A 14 37.90 -30.65 41.06
N VAL A 15 37.47 -29.52 41.60
CA VAL A 15 37.95 -28.69 42.72
C VAL A 15 37.95 -27.21 42.29
N ALA A 16 37.44 -26.21 42.99
CA ALA A 16 36.85 -26.00 44.30
C ALA A 16 36.22 -24.60 44.35
N CYS A 17 35.41 -24.33 45.37
CA CYS A 17 34.69 -23.12 45.76
C CYS A 17 35.55 -21.83 45.80
N GLY A 18 34.94 -20.72 45.34
CA GLY A 18 35.31 -19.37 45.72
C GLY A 18 34.12 -18.45 45.53
N ALA A 19 33.49 -18.02 46.61
CA ALA A 19 32.42 -17.04 46.60
C ALA A 19 32.96 -15.64 46.26
N GLY A 20 32.25 -14.95 45.42
CA GLY A 20 32.49 -13.51 45.09
C GLY A 20 31.27 -12.97 44.36
N ASP A 21 30.37 -12.31 45.10
CA ASP A 21 29.30 -11.51 44.55
C ASP A 21 29.88 -10.35 43.76
N ASP A 22 29.69 -10.40 42.43
CA ASP A 22 29.77 -9.20 41.63
C ASP A 22 28.65 -9.26 40.58
N LYS A 23 27.54 -8.57 40.87
CA LYS A 23 26.48 -8.30 39.92
C LYS A 23 26.98 -7.25 38.96
N SER A 24 27.74 -7.65 37.93
CA SER A 24 27.93 -6.84 36.74
C SER A 24 26.59 -6.84 35.98
N ALA A 25 25.92 -5.71 36.01
CA ALA A 25 24.80 -5.42 35.13
C ALA A 25 25.23 -5.68 33.68
N GLN A 26 24.56 -6.64 33.03
CA GLN A 26 24.67 -6.78 31.58
C GLN A 26 24.22 -5.44 30.97
N PRO A 27 24.97 -4.86 30.01
CA PRO A 27 24.50 -3.70 29.30
C PRO A 27 23.22 -4.11 28.56
N THR A 28 22.15 -3.34 28.77
CA THR A 28 20.96 -3.36 27.94
C THR A 28 21.44 -3.27 26.49
N PRO A 29 21.02 -4.15 25.57
CA PRO A 29 21.38 -3.98 24.17
C PRO A 29 20.86 -2.62 23.71
N GLU A 30 21.76 -1.77 23.21
CA GLU A 30 21.40 -0.58 22.45
C GLU A 30 20.41 -1.04 21.36
N PRO A 31 19.29 -0.29 21.14
CA PRO A 31 18.39 -0.62 20.07
C PRO A 31 19.21 -0.62 18.75
N GLU A 32 19.35 -1.81 18.13
CA GLU A 32 19.95 -1.90 16.80
C GLU A 32 19.19 -0.93 15.89
N ALA A 33 19.93 -0.01 15.30
CA ALA A 33 19.40 0.98 14.38
C ALA A 33 18.49 0.26 13.35
N VAL A 34 17.24 0.68 13.29
CA VAL A 34 16.29 0.24 12.25
C VAL A 34 17.02 0.41 10.91
N VAL A 35 17.10 -0.66 10.12
CA VAL A 35 17.72 -0.60 8.78
C VAL A 35 16.80 0.26 7.93
N ALA A 36 17.06 1.57 7.91
CA ALA A 36 16.38 2.50 7.04
C ALA A 36 16.44 1.96 5.59
N LEU A 37 15.39 2.18 4.81
CA LEU A 37 15.47 2.05 3.35
C LEU A 37 16.74 2.81 2.95
N ASN A 38 17.77 2.07 2.52
CA ASN A 38 19.09 2.62 2.27
C ASN A 38 18.91 3.82 1.33
N PRO A 39 19.21 5.05 1.75
CA PRO A 39 18.95 6.22 0.93
C PRO A 39 19.63 6.00 -0.42
N VAL A 40 18.87 6.10 -1.50
CA VAL A 40 19.42 5.92 -2.85
C VAL A 40 20.56 6.91 -3.01
N LYS A 41 21.74 6.42 -3.41
CA LYS A 41 22.92 7.26 -3.58
C LYS A 41 22.64 8.37 -4.59
N GLY A 42 23.00 9.60 -4.24
CA GLY A 42 22.89 10.78 -5.10
C GLY A 42 21.78 11.74 -4.71
N ILE A 43 20.87 11.37 -3.83
CA ILE A 43 19.88 12.27 -3.23
C ILE A 43 20.38 12.68 -1.85
N ASP A 44 20.51 13.97 -1.62
CA ASP A 44 20.94 14.55 -0.33
C ASP A 44 19.72 14.70 0.58
N TRP A 45 19.23 13.57 1.12
CA TRP A 45 18.12 13.57 2.07
C TRP A 45 18.45 14.42 3.29
N PHE A 46 17.56 15.34 3.65
CA PHE A 46 17.72 16.22 4.80
C PHE A 46 17.71 15.40 6.10
N GLU A 47 18.75 15.61 6.92
CA GLU A 47 18.87 14.98 8.23
C GLU A 47 18.32 15.95 9.29
N GLY A 48 17.19 15.62 9.91
CA GLY A 48 16.55 16.44 10.93
C GLY A 48 15.03 16.26 10.97
N SER A 49 14.37 17.10 11.74
CA SER A 49 12.90 17.11 11.81
C SER A 49 12.29 17.76 10.56
N VAL A 50 11.00 17.51 10.35
CA VAL A 50 10.25 18.15 9.26
C VAL A 50 10.20 19.68 9.45
N GLU A 51 10.10 20.15 10.69
CA GLU A 51 10.11 21.57 11.05
C GLU A 51 11.47 22.23 10.69
N GLU A 52 12.58 21.54 10.95
CA GLU A 52 13.91 22.01 10.56
C GLU A 52 14.07 22.03 9.04
N ALA A 53 13.51 21.03 8.33
CA ALA A 53 13.50 21.02 6.87
C ALA A 53 12.71 22.20 6.29
N PHE A 54 11.55 22.54 6.83
CA PHE A 54 10.79 23.74 6.42
C PHE A 54 11.56 25.03 6.73
N ALA A 55 12.25 25.13 7.87
CA ALA A 55 13.08 26.27 8.18
C ALA A 55 14.24 26.45 7.19
N ALA A 56 14.93 25.36 6.86
CA ALA A 56 16.01 25.35 5.87
C ALA A 56 15.50 25.69 4.45
N ALA A 57 14.32 25.18 4.09
CA ALA A 57 13.67 25.46 2.82
C ALA A 57 13.33 26.95 2.67
N LYS A 58 12.77 27.56 3.71
CA LYS A 58 12.47 29.00 3.76
C LYS A 58 13.72 29.87 3.64
N GLU A 59 14.81 29.50 4.33
CA GLU A 59 16.08 30.21 4.21
C GLU A 59 16.70 30.10 2.82
N ALA A 60 16.59 28.92 2.20
CA ALA A 60 17.12 28.63 0.87
C ALA A 60 16.20 29.09 -0.28
N GLY A 61 14.96 29.47 -0.01
CA GLY A 61 13.93 29.75 -1.01
C GLY A 61 13.61 28.53 -1.89
N LYS A 62 13.64 27.31 -1.32
CA LYS A 62 13.38 26.05 -2.02
C LYS A 62 12.10 25.40 -1.53
N PRO A 63 11.36 24.68 -2.40
CA PRO A 63 10.26 23.84 -1.97
C PRO A 63 10.75 22.64 -1.14
N VAL A 64 9.86 22.06 -0.33
CA VAL A 64 10.12 20.84 0.45
C VAL A 64 9.46 19.65 -0.26
N TYR A 65 10.22 18.57 -0.39
CA TYR A 65 9.73 17.29 -0.91
C TYR A 65 9.72 16.26 0.23
N LEU A 66 8.54 15.88 0.72
CA LEU A 66 8.39 14.87 1.76
C LEU A 66 8.04 13.52 1.11
N TYR A 67 8.77 12.48 1.48
CA TYR A 67 8.53 11.11 1.05
C TYR A 67 8.35 10.20 2.26
N TRP A 68 7.15 9.64 2.42
CA TRP A 68 6.88 8.57 3.37
C TRP A 68 7.04 7.21 2.72
N GLY A 69 7.83 6.34 3.36
CA GLY A 69 8.04 4.97 2.93
C GLY A 69 8.15 4.02 4.10
N ALA A 70 8.20 2.73 3.81
CA ALA A 70 8.48 1.69 4.79
C ALA A 70 9.33 0.59 4.15
N VAL A 71 10.20 -0.03 4.95
CA VAL A 71 11.15 -1.06 4.46
C VAL A 71 10.47 -2.30 3.87
N TRP A 72 9.25 -2.60 4.29
CA TRP A 72 8.46 -3.73 3.84
C TRP A 72 7.57 -3.44 2.62
N CYS A 73 7.41 -2.19 2.24
CA CYS A 73 6.41 -1.72 1.27
C CYS A 73 6.85 -1.99 -0.18
N PRO A 74 6.23 -2.93 -0.93
CA PRO A 74 6.62 -3.24 -2.31
C PRO A 74 6.55 -2.03 -3.26
N PRO A 75 5.50 -1.16 -3.23
CA PRO A 75 5.49 0.05 -4.05
C PRO A 75 6.61 1.03 -3.71
N CYS A 76 7.04 1.11 -2.43
CA CYS A 76 8.16 1.95 -2.02
C CYS A 76 9.48 1.44 -2.62
N HIS A 77 9.66 0.11 -2.67
CA HIS A 77 10.79 -0.52 -3.37
C HIS A 77 10.75 -0.22 -4.87
N ALA A 78 9.58 -0.26 -5.49
CA ALA A 78 9.41 0.08 -6.90
C ALA A 78 9.88 1.52 -7.19
N ILE A 79 9.41 2.53 -6.43
CA ILE A 79 9.84 3.93 -6.58
C ILE A 79 11.36 4.05 -6.33
N SER A 80 11.88 3.40 -5.32
CA SER A 80 13.32 3.43 -5.03
C SER A 80 14.15 2.78 -6.14
N ALA A 81 13.61 1.78 -6.83
CA ALA A 81 14.28 1.09 -7.92
C ALA A 81 14.19 1.84 -9.27
N THR A 82 13.21 2.71 -9.45
CA THR A 82 12.91 3.43 -10.69
C THR A 82 13.16 4.93 -10.54
N VAL A 83 12.23 5.66 -9.92
CA VAL A 83 12.26 7.13 -9.80
C VAL A 83 13.53 7.63 -9.14
N PHE A 84 13.84 7.13 -7.93
CA PHE A 84 14.97 7.64 -7.14
C PHE A 84 16.35 7.26 -7.69
N LYS A 85 16.43 6.25 -8.58
CA LYS A 85 17.68 5.93 -9.30
C LYS A 85 17.83 6.68 -10.61
N SER A 86 16.79 7.35 -11.09
CA SER A 86 16.88 8.07 -12.36
C SER A 86 17.78 9.29 -12.23
N PRO A 87 18.67 9.54 -13.20
CA PRO A 87 19.49 10.76 -13.19
C PRO A 87 18.63 12.03 -13.18
N GLU A 88 17.49 12.00 -13.82
CA GLU A 88 16.53 13.09 -13.91
C GLU A 88 15.98 13.48 -12.54
N PHE A 89 15.60 12.51 -11.71
CA PHE A 89 15.13 12.78 -10.35
C PHE A 89 16.26 13.23 -9.45
N ILE A 90 17.43 12.58 -9.52
CA ILE A 90 18.60 12.93 -8.70
C ILE A 90 19.00 14.40 -8.93
N GLU A 91 19.03 14.87 -10.17
CA GLU A 91 19.35 16.28 -10.47
C GLU A 91 18.26 17.23 -9.96
N ARG A 92 16.97 16.89 -10.12
CA ARG A 92 15.84 17.70 -9.61
C ARG A 92 15.79 17.74 -8.09
N SER A 93 16.13 16.64 -7.42
CA SER A 93 16.11 16.59 -5.95
C SER A 93 16.98 17.67 -5.30
N LYS A 94 18.02 18.16 -5.99
CA LYS A 94 18.87 19.27 -5.54
C LYS A 94 18.18 20.64 -5.51
N LEU A 95 17.05 20.76 -6.21
CA LEU A 95 16.25 21.98 -6.26
C LEU A 95 15.23 22.06 -5.11
N PHE A 96 15.07 20.99 -4.36
CA PHE A 96 14.18 20.85 -3.21
C PHE A 96 14.98 20.66 -1.93
N VAL A 97 14.29 20.68 -0.79
CA VAL A 97 14.75 20.08 0.46
C VAL A 97 14.05 18.74 0.58
N PRO A 98 14.70 17.63 0.17
CA PRO A 98 14.07 16.30 0.19
C PRO A 98 14.18 15.69 1.59
N VAL A 99 13.07 15.20 2.13
CA VAL A 99 12.98 14.54 3.44
C VAL A 99 12.42 13.13 3.24
N TYR A 100 13.14 12.14 3.74
CA TYR A 100 12.65 10.78 3.85
C TYR A 100 12.07 10.53 5.24
N LEU A 101 10.86 10.01 5.29
CA LEU A 101 10.12 9.70 6.51
C LEU A 101 9.84 8.20 6.55
N ASP A 102 10.62 7.48 7.38
CA ASP A 102 10.40 6.06 7.62
C ASP A 102 9.17 5.85 8.51
N GLY A 103 8.20 5.10 8.02
CA GLY A 103 6.92 4.85 8.68
C GLY A 103 7.00 4.26 10.10
N ASP A 104 8.14 3.72 10.48
CA ASP A 104 8.36 3.21 11.85
C ASP A 104 8.93 4.28 12.80
N THR A 105 9.23 5.49 12.33
CA THR A 105 9.73 6.58 13.17
C THR A 105 8.60 7.47 13.71
N GLU A 106 8.79 7.99 14.91
CA GLU A 106 7.86 8.96 15.52
C GLU A 106 7.65 10.19 14.62
N ASN A 107 8.74 10.72 14.06
CA ASN A 107 8.71 11.86 13.14
C ASN A 107 7.80 11.60 11.93
N ALA A 108 7.89 10.42 11.31
CA ALA A 108 7.04 10.04 10.18
C ALA A 108 5.58 9.89 10.58
N GLN A 109 5.30 9.34 11.77
CA GLN A 109 3.93 9.11 12.24
C GLN A 109 3.23 10.42 12.61
N VAL A 110 3.89 11.29 13.40
CA VAL A 110 3.35 12.61 13.78
C VAL A 110 3.06 13.47 12.56
N ASN A 111 4.02 13.56 11.64
CA ASN A 111 3.82 14.32 10.42
C ASN A 111 2.85 13.62 9.45
N GLY A 112 2.77 12.29 9.46
CA GLY A 112 1.76 11.53 8.73
C GLY A 112 0.34 11.89 9.16
N GLU A 113 0.08 12.03 10.47
CA GLU A 113 -1.20 12.51 10.99
C GLU A 113 -1.46 13.97 10.58
N LYS A 114 -0.49 14.86 10.78
CA LYS A 114 -0.56 16.28 10.43
C LYS A 114 -0.92 16.51 8.95
N PHE A 115 -0.34 15.73 8.05
CA PHE A 115 -0.54 15.86 6.60
C PHE A 115 -1.53 14.85 6.00
N GLY A 116 -2.23 14.06 6.83
CA GLY A 116 -3.26 13.11 6.39
C GLY A 116 -2.72 11.98 5.51
N VAL A 117 -1.54 11.42 5.85
CA VAL A 117 -0.94 10.30 5.12
C VAL A 117 -1.68 9.01 5.44
N ARG A 118 -2.30 8.39 4.43
CA ARG A 118 -3.11 7.16 4.59
C ARG A 118 -2.31 5.87 4.41
N GLY A 119 -1.24 5.91 3.62
CA GLY A 119 -0.46 4.72 3.26
C GLY A 119 0.90 5.06 2.69
N TYR A 120 1.65 4.04 2.27
CA TYR A 120 2.97 4.19 1.69
C TYR A 120 3.01 3.57 0.28
N PRO A 121 3.76 4.17 -0.66
CA PRO A 121 4.45 5.47 -0.54
C PRO A 121 3.49 6.66 -0.58
N THR A 122 3.83 7.75 0.09
CA THR A 122 3.19 9.06 -0.08
C THR A 122 4.27 10.10 -0.35
N MET A 123 4.10 10.91 -1.37
CA MET A 123 4.97 12.01 -1.74
C MET A 123 4.18 13.31 -1.78
N ILE A 124 4.62 14.31 -1.03
CA ILE A 124 3.99 15.63 -0.97
C ILE A 124 5.04 16.71 -1.23
N VAL A 125 4.70 17.66 -2.07
CA VAL A 125 5.52 18.85 -2.32
C VAL A 125 4.86 20.07 -1.68
N PHE A 126 5.66 20.81 -0.91
CA PHE A 126 5.26 22.06 -0.26
C PHE A 126 6.09 23.21 -0.81
N ASP A 127 5.51 24.41 -0.82
CA ASP A 127 6.28 25.63 -1.05
C ASP A 127 7.23 25.93 0.14
N ALA A 128 8.05 26.97 0.01
CA ALA A 128 8.98 27.39 1.05
C ALA A 128 8.29 27.96 2.32
N GLU A 129 7.03 28.32 2.23
CA GLU A 129 6.20 28.84 3.30
C GLU A 129 5.43 27.73 4.05
N GLY A 130 5.43 26.50 3.50
CA GLY A 130 4.77 25.32 4.06
C GLY A 130 3.36 25.06 3.53
N GLY A 131 2.95 25.75 2.46
CA GLY A 131 1.74 25.46 1.71
C GLY A 131 1.89 24.19 0.88
N GLU A 132 0.93 23.25 0.96
CA GLU A 132 0.94 22.04 0.14
C GLU A 132 0.60 22.37 -1.32
N LEU A 133 1.54 22.11 -2.24
CA LEU A 133 1.36 22.34 -3.68
C LEU A 133 0.68 21.14 -4.34
N THR A 134 1.22 19.93 -4.12
CA THR A 134 0.70 18.72 -4.75
C THR A 134 1.08 17.46 -3.99
N ARG A 135 0.34 16.37 -4.27
CA ARG A 135 0.67 14.98 -3.89
C ARG A 135 0.90 14.17 -5.15
N ILE A 136 2.03 13.50 -5.24
CA ILE A 136 2.42 12.76 -6.45
C ILE A 136 2.06 11.28 -6.27
N PRO A 137 1.33 10.66 -7.22
CA PRO A 137 1.03 9.24 -7.18
C PRO A 137 2.28 8.37 -7.38
N GLY A 138 2.33 7.21 -6.72
CA GLY A 138 3.47 6.29 -6.80
C GLY A 138 3.56 5.48 -8.10
N GLY A 139 2.62 5.59 -9.01
CA GLY A 139 2.48 4.73 -10.19
C GLY A 139 2.54 5.45 -11.53
N ILE A 140 3.02 6.68 -11.59
CA ILE A 140 3.18 7.42 -12.83
C ILE A 140 4.54 7.17 -13.47
N ASP A 141 4.64 7.40 -14.78
CA ASP A 141 5.90 7.26 -15.49
C ASP A 141 6.94 8.33 -15.08
N LEU A 142 8.22 8.06 -15.36
CA LEU A 142 9.32 8.93 -14.94
C LEU A 142 9.26 10.33 -15.53
N GLN A 143 8.76 10.48 -16.77
CA GLN A 143 8.68 11.78 -17.43
C GLN A 143 7.57 12.63 -16.81
N ALA A 144 6.40 12.03 -16.57
CA ALA A 144 5.30 12.70 -15.86
C ALA A 144 5.73 13.11 -14.45
N TYR A 145 6.45 12.23 -13.74
CA TYR A 145 6.99 12.53 -12.41
C TYR A 145 7.92 13.75 -12.42
N ALA A 146 8.87 13.76 -13.36
CA ALA A 146 9.80 14.86 -13.54
C ALA A 146 9.08 16.18 -13.89
N ASN A 147 8.07 16.11 -14.76
CA ASN A 147 7.26 17.25 -15.17
C ASN A 147 6.52 17.88 -14.00
N ILE A 148 5.89 17.05 -13.14
CA ILE A 148 5.18 17.54 -11.95
C ILE A 148 6.14 18.26 -11.01
N LEU A 149 7.35 17.71 -10.78
CA LEU A 149 8.34 18.39 -9.95
C LEU A 149 8.75 19.75 -10.55
N ASP A 150 8.99 19.82 -11.86
CA ASP A 150 9.33 21.08 -12.54
C ASP A 150 8.21 22.12 -12.40
N LEU A 151 6.94 21.71 -12.51
CA LEU A 151 5.78 22.59 -12.33
C LEU A 151 5.67 23.17 -10.93
N THR A 152 6.09 22.42 -9.90
CA THR A 152 6.06 22.91 -8.51
C THR A 152 7.17 23.95 -8.20
N LEU A 153 8.19 24.08 -9.05
CA LEU A 153 9.23 25.10 -8.92
C LEU A 153 8.78 26.51 -9.36
N ASP A 154 7.70 26.60 -10.15
CA ASP A 154 7.23 27.83 -10.79
C ASP A 154 6.08 28.52 -10.04
N GLN A 155 6.04 28.48 -8.71
CA GLN A 155 4.97 29.08 -7.87
C GLN A 155 3.56 28.59 -8.29
N ALA A 156 3.37 27.30 -8.28
CA ALA A 156 2.09 26.68 -8.58
C ALA A 156 1.02 27.06 -7.54
N SER A 157 -0.23 27.23 -7.97
CA SER A 157 -1.37 27.24 -7.06
C SER A 157 -1.54 25.86 -6.42
N SER A 158 -2.02 25.82 -5.17
CA SER A 158 -2.28 24.53 -4.52
C SER A 158 -3.45 23.80 -5.19
N ALA A 159 -3.45 22.48 -5.16
CA ALA A 159 -4.59 21.70 -5.67
C ALA A 159 -5.89 22.08 -4.96
N SER A 160 -5.83 22.41 -3.66
CA SER A 160 -6.99 22.86 -2.87
C SER A 160 -7.57 24.19 -3.40
N ASP A 161 -6.71 25.17 -3.68
CA ASP A 161 -7.15 26.48 -4.18
C ASP A 161 -7.76 26.34 -5.58
N LEU A 162 -7.12 25.55 -6.46
CA LEU A 162 -7.61 25.30 -7.81
C LEU A 162 -9.00 24.66 -7.81
N VAL A 163 -9.22 23.66 -6.97
CA VAL A 163 -10.54 23.02 -6.84
C VAL A 163 -11.56 24.01 -6.25
N ALA A 164 -11.18 24.76 -5.22
CA ALA A 164 -12.08 25.76 -4.63
C ALA A 164 -12.52 26.83 -5.64
N ASP A 165 -11.60 27.33 -6.46
CA ASP A 165 -11.90 28.30 -7.52
C ASP A 165 -12.82 27.73 -8.60
N LEU A 166 -12.60 26.48 -9.02
CA LEU A 166 -13.50 25.78 -9.95
C LEU A 166 -14.90 25.62 -9.36
N MET A 167 -15.01 25.20 -8.11
CA MET A 167 -16.31 25.03 -7.45
C MET A 167 -17.00 26.37 -7.18
N ALA A 168 -16.24 27.47 -7.04
CA ALA A 168 -16.77 28.83 -6.94
C ALA A 168 -17.24 29.42 -8.29
N GLY A 169 -16.98 28.74 -9.42
CA GLY A 169 -17.50 29.10 -10.75
C GLY A 169 -16.46 29.47 -11.79
N SER A 170 -15.17 29.21 -11.53
CA SER A 170 -14.17 29.23 -12.60
C SER A 170 -14.52 28.16 -13.65
N ASP A 171 -14.32 28.45 -14.94
CA ASP A 171 -14.65 27.57 -16.06
C ASP A 171 -13.44 27.15 -16.89
N SER A 172 -12.24 27.58 -16.52
CA SER A 172 -11.00 27.27 -17.23
C SER A 172 -9.80 27.13 -16.30
N LEU A 173 -8.91 26.24 -16.66
CA LEU A 173 -7.62 26.01 -16.01
C LEU A 173 -6.48 26.40 -16.97
N ALA A 174 -5.38 26.92 -16.42
CA ALA A 174 -4.14 26.99 -17.18
C ALA A 174 -3.60 25.55 -17.41
N ALA A 175 -2.82 25.36 -18.48
CA ALA A 175 -2.27 24.04 -18.80
C ALA A 175 -1.51 23.42 -17.61
N ARG A 176 -0.68 24.22 -16.91
CA ARG A 176 0.04 23.80 -15.72
C ARG A 176 -0.88 23.30 -14.62
N ASP A 177 -1.94 24.03 -14.32
CA ASP A 177 -2.86 23.74 -13.22
C ASP A 177 -3.70 22.49 -13.53
N CYS A 178 -4.08 22.30 -14.80
CA CYS A 178 -4.70 21.06 -15.26
C CYS A 178 -3.78 19.84 -15.03
N THR A 179 -2.48 19.94 -15.40
CA THR A 179 -1.52 18.85 -15.19
C THR A 179 -1.37 18.53 -13.69
N LEU A 180 -1.26 19.54 -12.83
CA LEU A 180 -1.17 19.34 -11.38
C LEU A 180 -2.41 18.62 -10.81
N LEU A 181 -3.62 18.98 -11.25
CA LEU A 181 -4.86 18.33 -10.81
C LEU A 181 -5.01 16.91 -11.38
N ALA A 182 -4.63 16.69 -12.65
CA ALA A 182 -4.72 15.38 -13.25
C ALA A 182 -3.83 14.35 -12.55
N TYR A 183 -2.60 14.73 -12.22
CA TYR A 183 -1.64 13.87 -11.54
C TYR A 183 -1.61 14.04 -10.02
N PHE A 184 -2.61 14.68 -9.43
CA PHE A 184 -2.75 14.71 -7.98
C PHE A 184 -3.18 13.34 -7.44
N SER A 185 -2.58 12.91 -6.32
CA SER A 185 -2.89 11.61 -5.71
C SER A 185 -4.21 11.64 -4.93
N TRP A 186 -5.34 11.71 -5.64
CA TRP A 186 -6.68 11.85 -5.06
C TRP A 186 -7.02 10.74 -4.07
N GLY A 187 -6.64 9.51 -4.34
CA GLY A 187 -6.87 8.37 -3.45
C GLY A 187 -6.12 8.45 -2.11
N GLN A 188 -5.12 9.32 -2.00
CA GLN A 188 -4.34 9.54 -0.77
C GLN A 188 -4.72 10.84 -0.05
N ASP A 189 -5.50 11.72 -0.64
CA ASP A 189 -6.01 12.92 0.04
C ASP A 189 -7.39 12.65 0.64
N THR A 190 -7.58 13.18 1.86
CA THR A 190 -8.84 13.06 2.60
C THR A 190 -9.47 14.40 2.91
N ARG A 191 -8.96 15.48 2.31
CA ARG A 191 -9.31 16.84 2.72
C ARG A 191 -10.03 17.62 1.64
N ILE A 192 -9.54 17.54 0.38
CA ILE A 192 -10.03 18.42 -0.70
C ILE A 192 -11.43 18.00 -1.14
N LEU A 193 -11.67 16.70 -1.37
CA LEU A 193 -12.94 16.17 -1.88
C LEU A 193 -13.89 15.65 -0.79
N THR A 194 -13.50 15.63 0.49
CA THR A 194 -14.26 14.95 1.57
C THR A 194 -15.67 15.52 1.80
N GLU A 195 -15.88 16.82 1.59
CA GLU A 195 -17.17 17.48 1.86
C GLU A 195 -17.89 17.92 0.57
N MET A 196 -17.50 17.38 -0.59
CA MET A 196 -18.10 17.73 -1.87
C MET A 196 -18.40 16.48 -2.71
N ASP A 197 -19.22 16.64 -3.73
CA ASP A 197 -19.45 15.61 -4.74
C ASP A 197 -18.18 15.45 -5.58
N SER A 198 -17.43 14.36 -5.32
CA SER A 198 -16.17 14.06 -6.00
C SER A 198 -16.36 13.86 -7.51
N GLY A 199 -17.46 13.21 -7.92
CA GLY A 199 -17.80 13.04 -9.33
C GLY A 199 -18.05 14.38 -10.02
N ALA A 200 -18.82 15.28 -9.40
CA ALA A 200 -19.03 16.62 -9.96
C ALA A 200 -17.73 17.43 -10.02
N ALA A 201 -16.83 17.29 -9.04
CA ALA A 201 -15.55 17.97 -9.02
C ALA A 201 -14.64 17.47 -10.16
N PHE A 202 -14.49 16.14 -10.35
CA PHE A 202 -13.70 15.57 -11.46
C PHE A 202 -14.27 15.97 -12.82
N ARG A 203 -15.59 15.96 -12.98
CA ARG A 203 -16.23 16.39 -14.24
C ARG A 203 -15.89 17.85 -14.54
N LYS A 204 -15.94 18.72 -13.56
CA LYS A 204 -15.59 20.12 -13.69
C LYS A 204 -14.12 20.34 -14.02
N MET A 205 -13.21 19.62 -13.37
CA MET A 205 -11.79 19.65 -13.66
C MET A 205 -11.52 19.20 -15.12
N TYR A 206 -12.14 18.11 -15.57
CA TYR A 206 -12.07 17.64 -16.94
C TYR A 206 -12.54 18.70 -17.96
N GLU A 207 -13.68 19.35 -17.72
CA GLU A 207 -14.27 20.35 -18.61
C GLU A 207 -13.44 21.63 -18.67
N ALA A 208 -12.85 22.05 -17.54
CA ALA A 208 -12.02 23.25 -17.44
C ALA A 208 -10.60 23.08 -18.03
N CYS A 209 -10.13 21.86 -18.20
CA CYS A 209 -8.81 21.55 -18.76
C CYS A 209 -8.74 21.92 -20.25
N PRO A 210 -7.62 22.52 -20.73
CA PRO A 210 -7.36 22.77 -22.15
C PRO A 210 -7.48 21.51 -23.00
N SER A 211 -8.10 21.64 -24.17
CA SER A 211 -8.41 20.49 -25.05
C SER A 211 -7.17 19.78 -25.61
N GLU A 212 -6.05 20.46 -25.71
CA GLU A 212 -4.76 19.93 -26.18
C GLU A 212 -4.06 19.01 -25.17
N LEU A 213 -4.48 19.01 -23.90
CA LEU A 213 -3.95 18.15 -22.85
C LEU A 213 -4.72 16.82 -22.80
N ALA A 214 -4.59 16.01 -23.83
CA ALA A 214 -5.39 14.80 -24.00
C ALA A 214 -5.16 13.78 -22.86
N ALA A 215 -3.91 13.61 -22.39
CA ALA A 215 -3.56 12.69 -21.32
C ALA A 215 -4.17 13.12 -19.97
N GLU A 216 -3.99 14.39 -19.60
CA GLU A 216 -4.51 14.96 -18.36
C GLU A 216 -6.04 14.93 -18.32
N ARG A 217 -6.66 15.32 -19.44
CA ARG A 217 -8.13 15.25 -19.58
C ARG A 217 -8.63 13.81 -19.45
N SER A 218 -7.91 12.86 -20.04
CA SER A 218 -8.24 11.44 -19.93
C SER A 218 -8.21 10.97 -18.48
N ILE A 219 -7.15 11.30 -17.72
CA ILE A 219 -7.04 10.95 -16.29
C ILE A 219 -8.23 11.51 -15.50
N LEU A 220 -8.55 12.79 -15.65
CA LEU A 220 -9.66 13.43 -14.94
C LEU A 220 -11.02 12.87 -15.36
N TYR A 221 -11.18 12.50 -16.63
CA TYR A 221 -12.40 11.87 -17.13
C TYR A 221 -12.61 10.50 -16.49
N PHE A 222 -11.58 9.67 -16.40
CA PHE A 222 -11.69 8.33 -15.83
C PHE A 222 -11.86 8.38 -14.31
N ASN A 223 -11.28 9.34 -13.59
CA ASN A 223 -11.62 9.59 -12.19
C ASN A 223 -13.11 9.92 -12.00
N TRP A 224 -13.70 10.72 -12.92
CA TRP A 224 -15.14 10.96 -12.92
C TRP A 224 -15.94 9.68 -13.22
N LEU A 225 -15.50 8.89 -14.19
CA LEU A 225 -16.22 7.67 -14.59
C LEU A 225 -16.21 6.62 -13.48
N ASP A 226 -15.10 6.47 -12.77
CA ASP A 226 -15.00 5.58 -11.60
C ASP A 226 -16.01 5.98 -10.52
N GLU A 227 -16.08 7.26 -10.16
CA GLU A 227 -17.07 7.79 -9.20
C GLU A 227 -18.51 7.56 -9.67
N ALA A 228 -18.78 7.76 -10.96
CA ALA A 228 -20.11 7.59 -11.53
C ALA A 228 -20.54 6.11 -11.56
N ILE A 229 -19.61 5.17 -11.83
CA ILE A 229 -19.88 3.73 -11.77
C ILE A 229 -20.07 3.26 -10.32
N MET A 230 -19.27 3.75 -9.39
CA MET A 230 -19.46 3.48 -7.96
C MET A 230 -20.84 3.97 -7.49
N ALA A 231 -21.26 5.16 -7.90
CA ALA A 231 -22.59 5.70 -7.57
C ALA A 231 -23.73 4.88 -8.21
N ALA A 232 -23.51 4.33 -9.41
CA ALA A 232 -24.49 3.47 -10.08
C ALA A 232 -24.66 2.10 -9.40
N GLY A 233 -23.58 1.57 -8.79
CA GLY A 233 -23.55 0.31 -8.06
C GLY A 233 -23.85 0.43 -6.56
N ALA A 234 -24.18 1.62 -6.04
CA ALA A 234 -24.44 1.83 -4.63
C ALA A 234 -25.68 1.03 -4.15
N GLU A 235 -25.59 0.38 -2.99
CA GLU A 235 -26.70 -0.38 -2.40
C GLU A 235 -27.86 0.54 -1.98
N GLU A 236 -27.53 1.73 -1.45
CA GLU A 236 -28.49 2.76 -1.09
C GLU A 236 -28.47 3.88 -2.14
N GLU A 237 -29.63 4.24 -2.68
CA GLU A 237 -29.81 5.35 -3.64
C GLU A 237 -28.89 5.29 -4.88
N PRO A 238 -28.90 4.18 -5.69
CA PRO A 238 -28.07 4.08 -6.88
C PRO A 238 -28.41 5.20 -7.90
N VAL A 239 -27.38 5.78 -8.51
CA VAL A 239 -27.47 6.82 -9.53
C VAL A 239 -26.95 6.29 -10.88
N PRO A 240 -27.80 5.61 -11.69
CA PRO A 240 -27.37 5.02 -12.95
C PRO A 240 -26.91 6.07 -13.95
N LEU A 241 -25.90 5.72 -14.75
CA LEU A 241 -25.49 6.52 -15.90
C LEU A 241 -26.64 6.64 -16.91
N SER A 242 -26.94 7.85 -17.36
CA SER A 242 -27.89 8.05 -18.47
C SER A 242 -27.36 7.45 -19.78
N PRO A 243 -28.24 7.12 -20.76
CA PRO A 243 -27.82 6.60 -22.06
C PRO A 243 -26.80 7.52 -22.77
N ALA A 244 -26.92 8.83 -22.60
CA ALA A 244 -25.97 9.78 -23.18
C ALA A 244 -24.58 9.68 -22.50
N GLN A 245 -24.53 9.56 -21.18
CA GLN A 245 -23.29 9.38 -20.44
C GLN A 245 -22.63 8.03 -20.77
N LYS A 246 -23.42 6.94 -20.89
CA LYS A 246 -22.89 5.63 -21.31
C LYS A 246 -22.26 5.70 -22.70
N ALA A 247 -22.92 6.37 -23.64
CA ALA A 247 -22.39 6.53 -25.00
C ALA A 247 -21.11 7.40 -25.03
N GLU A 248 -21.08 8.49 -24.25
CA GLU A 248 -19.89 9.33 -24.09
C GLU A 248 -18.74 8.52 -23.47
N ALA A 249 -19.00 7.82 -22.36
CA ALA A 249 -18.01 7.02 -21.66
C ALA A 249 -17.42 5.91 -22.53
N LEU A 250 -18.26 5.19 -23.28
CA LEU A 250 -17.81 4.17 -24.21
C LEU A 250 -16.91 4.74 -25.31
N ALA A 251 -17.20 5.95 -25.81
CA ALA A 251 -16.32 6.62 -26.77
C ALA A 251 -14.97 6.97 -26.15
N HIS A 252 -14.92 7.42 -24.89
CA HIS A 252 -13.68 7.70 -24.16
C HIS A 252 -12.88 6.42 -23.89
N VAL A 253 -13.53 5.32 -23.49
CA VAL A 253 -12.86 4.02 -23.29
C VAL A 253 -12.25 3.54 -24.61
N LYS A 254 -12.98 3.60 -25.72
CA LYS A 254 -12.43 3.24 -27.05
C LYS A 254 -11.26 4.13 -27.47
N ALA A 255 -11.32 5.41 -27.17
CA ALA A 255 -10.20 6.32 -27.43
C ALA A 255 -8.98 5.97 -26.55
N LEU A 256 -9.18 5.72 -25.25
CA LEU A 256 -8.14 5.30 -24.33
C LEU A 256 -7.36 4.08 -24.85
N ILE A 257 -8.07 2.99 -25.15
CA ILE A 257 -7.43 1.72 -25.54
C ILE A 257 -6.86 1.70 -26.96
N SER A 258 -7.12 2.76 -27.74
CA SER A 258 -6.59 2.93 -29.12
C SER A 258 -5.33 3.77 -29.19
N ASP A 259 -4.94 4.46 -28.10
CA ASP A 259 -3.84 5.42 -28.06
C ASP A 259 -2.83 5.05 -26.99
N ASP A 260 -1.58 4.77 -27.39
CA ASP A 260 -0.54 4.29 -26.49
C ASP A 260 -0.13 5.34 -25.43
N GLU A 261 -0.23 6.64 -25.73
CA GLU A 261 0.05 7.71 -24.77
C GLU A 261 -1.06 7.78 -23.70
N LEU A 262 -2.32 7.65 -24.12
CA LEU A 262 -3.46 7.60 -23.18
C LEU A 262 -3.40 6.34 -22.32
N ILE A 263 -3.04 5.19 -22.90
CA ILE A 263 -2.86 3.93 -22.15
C ILE A 263 -1.79 4.10 -21.06
N LYS A 264 -0.64 4.69 -21.40
CA LYS A 264 0.45 4.91 -20.44
C LYS A 264 0.06 5.89 -19.33
N ALA A 265 -0.66 6.97 -19.66
CA ALA A 265 -1.14 7.94 -18.70
C ALA A 265 -2.20 7.36 -17.73
N ASN A 266 -2.96 6.36 -18.17
CA ASN A 266 -4.04 5.70 -17.41
C ASN A 266 -3.76 4.21 -17.18
N ILE A 267 -2.51 3.82 -16.99
CA ILE A 267 -2.11 2.41 -17.01
C ILE A 267 -2.87 1.56 -15.99
N PHE A 268 -3.08 2.06 -14.77
CA PHE A 268 -3.82 1.32 -13.75
C PHE A 268 -5.31 1.21 -14.06
N THR A 269 -5.92 2.25 -14.60
CA THR A 269 -7.29 2.23 -15.12
C THR A 269 -7.46 1.15 -16.19
N VAL A 270 -6.52 1.08 -17.14
CA VAL A 270 -6.53 0.06 -18.20
C VAL A 270 -6.38 -1.35 -17.62
N LEU A 271 -5.51 -1.52 -16.62
CA LEU A 271 -5.20 -2.83 -16.03
C LEU A 271 -6.33 -3.36 -15.13
N PHE A 272 -7.05 -2.48 -14.42
CA PHE A 272 -7.94 -2.90 -13.35
C PHE A 272 -9.42 -2.56 -13.55
N ALA A 273 -9.75 -1.47 -14.28
CA ALA A 273 -11.14 -1.03 -14.45
C ALA A 273 -11.79 -1.49 -15.75
N GLY A 274 -11.05 -2.16 -16.65
CA GLY A 274 -11.56 -2.55 -17.98
C GLY A 274 -12.81 -3.40 -17.96
N THR A 275 -12.92 -4.31 -17.01
CA THR A 275 -14.08 -5.20 -16.84
C THR A 275 -15.31 -4.43 -16.39
N ASP A 276 -15.15 -3.52 -15.40
CA ASP A 276 -16.24 -2.71 -14.85
C ASP A 276 -16.78 -1.77 -15.94
N TYR A 277 -15.90 -1.11 -16.69
CA TYR A 277 -16.30 -0.26 -17.82
C TYR A 277 -17.03 -1.06 -18.89
N THR A 278 -16.52 -2.25 -19.22
CA THR A 278 -17.17 -3.11 -20.23
C THR A 278 -18.54 -3.56 -19.77
N SER A 279 -18.69 -3.95 -18.51
CA SER A 279 -19.95 -4.38 -17.93
C SER A 279 -21.00 -3.26 -17.91
N GLU A 280 -20.60 -2.07 -17.43
CA GLU A 280 -21.53 -0.96 -17.23
C GLU A 280 -21.92 -0.27 -18.54
N LEU A 281 -21.01 -0.22 -19.52
CA LEU A 281 -21.17 0.59 -20.73
C LEU A 281 -21.70 -0.19 -21.92
N THR A 282 -21.79 -1.53 -21.87
CA THR A 282 -22.26 -2.36 -22.98
C THR A 282 -23.31 -3.37 -22.54
N ASP A 283 -24.21 -3.75 -23.43
CA ASP A 283 -25.22 -4.76 -23.15
C ASP A 283 -24.61 -6.17 -23.12
N ASP A 284 -25.14 -7.00 -22.24
CA ASP A 284 -24.70 -8.40 -22.13
C ASP A 284 -24.94 -9.17 -23.44
N GLY A 285 -23.92 -9.95 -23.87
CA GLY A 285 -23.95 -10.72 -25.10
C GLY A 285 -23.95 -9.90 -26.40
N SER A 286 -23.74 -8.58 -26.33
CA SER A 286 -23.65 -7.72 -27.52
C SER A 286 -22.34 -7.89 -28.29
N ASP A 287 -22.39 -7.65 -29.61
CA ASP A 287 -21.19 -7.60 -30.45
C ASP A 287 -20.22 -6.50 -29.97
N GLU A 288 -20.74 -5.40 -29.42
CA GLU A 288 -19.95 -4.28 -28.90
C GLU A 288 -19.14 -4.69 -27.67
N ARG A 289 -19.75 -5.47 -26.73
CA ARG A 289 -19.04 -6.04 -25.58
C ARG A 289 -17.93 -6.99 -26.03
N ALA A 290 -18.24 -7.90 -26.95
CA ALA A 290 -17.26 -8.84 -27.48
C ALA A 290 -16.07 -8.15 -28.16
N GLU A 291 -16.34 -7.08 -28.94
CA GLU A 291 -15.31 -6.28 -29.60
C GLU A 291 -14.43 -5.55 -28.55
N LEU A 292 -15.04 -4.97 -27.51
CA LEU A 292 -14.30 -4.25 -26.46
C LEU A 292 -13.38 -5.20 -25.67
N ILE A 293 -13.87 -6.39 -25.32
CA ILE A 293 -13.07 -7.44 -24.68
C ILE A 293 -11.85 -7.81 -25.55
N ASN A 294 -12.07 -8.01 -26.85
CA ASN A 294 -10.99 -8.32 -27.80
C ASN A 294 -9.95 -7.18 -27.86
N GLN A 295 -10.40 -5.93 -27.91
CA GLN A 295 -9.52 -4.75 -27.92
C GLN A 295 -8.68 -4.66 -26.64
N TYR A 296 -9.26 -4.85 -25.46
CA TYR A 296 -8.51 -4.94 -24.20
C TYR A 296 -7.47 -6.07 -24.24
N GLY A 297 -7.82 -7.25 -24.76
CA GLY A 297 -6.88 -8.34 -24.95
C GLY A 297 -5.66 -7.94 -25.78
N GLN A 298 -5.86 -7.20 -26.87
CA GLN A 298 -4.76 -6.68 -27.69
C GLN A 298 -3.92 -5.61 -26.96
N VAL A 299 -4.55 -4.77 -26.13
CA VAL A 299 -3.83 -3.81 -25.28
C VAL A 299 -2.93 -4.55 -24.31
N TYR A 300 -3.44 -5.59 -23.63
CA TYR A 300 -2.64 -6.38 -22.70
C TYR A 300 -1.48 -7.09 -23.37
N ASP A 301 -1.64 -7.58 -24.61
CA ASP A 301 -0.53 -8.14 -25.40
C ASP A 301 0.56 -7.10 -25.67
N ARG A 302 0.17 -5.89 -26.07
CA ARG A 302 1.12 -4.79 -26.32
C ARG A 302 1.85 -4.37 -25.06
N LEU A 303 1.12 -4.15 -23.94
CA LEU A 303 1.71 -3.76 -22.67
C LEU A 303 2.66 -4.84 -22.12
N ALA A 304 2.28 -6.11 -22.21
CA ALA A 304 3.13 -7.22 -21.74
C ALA A 304 4.45 -7.31 -22.55
N ALA A 305 4.44 -6.92 -23.83
CA ALA A 305 5.61 -6.93 -24.70
C ALA A 305 6.46 -5.66 -24.64
N ASP A 306 5.90 -4.52 -24.18
CA ASP A 306 6.60 -3.22 -24.17
C ASP A 306 7.63 -3.15 -23.03
N GLU A 307 8.92 -3.20 -23.38
CA GLU A 307 10.03 -3.11 -22.42
C GLU A 307 10.17 -1.72 -21.76
N THR A 308 9.51 -0.70 -22.27
CA THR A 308 9.47 0.64 -21.64
C THR A 308 8.48 0.70 -20.49
N VAL A 309 7.53 -0.23 -20.42
CA VAL A 309 6.60 -0.40 -19.31
C VAL A 309 7.31 -1.15 -18.18
N TYR A 310 7.14 -0.65 -16.95
CA TYR A 310 7.77 -1.29 -15.79
C TYR A 310 7.26 -2.74 -15.61
N LYS A 311 8.17 -3.64 -15.24
CA LYS A 311 7.91 -5.11 -15.20
C LYS A 311 6.66 -5.49 -14.40
N ARG A 312 6.37 -4.79 -13.31
CA ARG A 312 5.18 -5.04 -12.47
C ARG A 312 3.88 -4.81 -13.26
N GLU A 313 3.78 -3.72 -14.00
CA GLU A 313 2.60 -3.40 -14.81
C GLU A 313 2.44 -4.39 -15.97
N ARG A 314 3.54 -4.84 -16.54
CA ARG A 314 3.53 -5.94 -17.55
C ARG A 314 2.98 -7.24 -16.96
N ILE A 315 3.29 -7.56 -15.71
CA ILE A 315 2.73 -8.72 -14.98
C ILE A 315 1.22 -8.51 -14.73
N TYR A 316 0.81 -7.30 -14.35
CA TYR A 316 -0.59 -7.00 -14.03
C TYR A 316 -1.54 -7.02 -15.24
N THR A 317 -1.02 -7.09 -16.49
CA THR A 317 -1.87 -7.39 -17.65
C THR A 317 -2.62 -8.71 -17.50
N LEU A 318 -2.09 -9.64 -16.71
CA LEU A 318 -2.75 -10.91 -16.40
C LEU A 318 -3.96 -10.75 -15.50
N ILE A 319 -3.96 -9.77 -14.57
CA ILE A 319 -5.15 -9.46 -13.74
C ILE A 319 -6.32 -9.06 -14.64
N GLY A 320 -6.08 -8.13 -15.58
CA GLY A 320 -7.13 -7.73 -16.53
C GLY A 320 -7.68 -8.91 -17.35
N ARG A 321 -6.81 -9.87 -17.76
CA ARG A 321 -7.25 -11.09 -18.47
C ARG A 321 -8.06 -12.02 -17.60
N ILE A 322 -7.65 -12.22 -16.34
CA ILE A 322 -8.37 -13.04 -15.36
C ILE A 322 -9.77 -12.44 -15.14
N ASN A 323 -9.86 -11.12 -14.91
CA ASN A 323 -11.12 -10.44 -14.69
C ASN A 323 -12.06 -10.57 -15.89
N PHE A 324 -11.56 -10.46 -17.12
CA PHE A 324 -12.38 -10.66 -18.32
C PHE A 324 -12.83 -12.11 -18.49
N GLU A 325 -12.02 -13.12 -18.19
CA GLU A 325 -12.47 -14.52 -18.22
C GLU A 325 -13.55 -14.80 -17.15
N ARG A 326 -13.50 -14.09 -16.02
CA ARG A 326 -14.42 -14.23 -14.88
C ARG A 326 -15.55 -13.19 -14.86
N MET A 327 -15.69 -12.39 -15.87
CA MET A 327 -16.64 -11.27 -15.94
C MET A 327 -18.10 -11.67 -15.65
N HIS A 328 -18.50 -12.90 -15.94
CA HIS A 328 -19.85 -13.41 -15.72
C HIS A 328 -19.95 -14.37 -14.54
N ASP A 329 -18.84 -14.89 -14.06
CA ASP A 329 -18.75 -15.85 -12.96
C ASP A 329 -17.36 -15.75 -12.33
N GLU A 330 -17.29 -15.12 -11.17
CA GLU A 330 -16.04 -14.88 -10.44
C GLU A 330 -15.33 -16.18 -10.03
N GLU A 331 -16.09 -17.27 -9.86
CA GLU A 331 -15.55 -18.58 -9.52
C GLU A 331 -15.22 -19.45 -10.76
N ALA A 332 -15.44 -18.93 -11.97
CA ALA A 332 -15.17 -19.69 -13.19
C ALA A 332 -13.71 -20.13 -13.25
N ALA A 333 -13.53 -21.40 -13.65
CA ALA A 333 -12.18 -21.92 -13.87
C ALA A 333 -11.55 -21.23 -15.08
N LEU A 334 -10.34 -20.68 -14.90
CA LEU A 334 -9.59 -20.07 -15.99
C LEU A 334 -9.26 -21.08 -17.09
N SER A 335 -9.14 -20.59 -18.32
CA SER A 335 -8.71 -21.40 -19.45
C SER A 335 -7.29 -21.95 -19.25
N ASP A 336 -7.01 -23.12 -19.83
CA ASP A 336 -5.68 -23.71 -19.78
C ASP A 336 -4.61 -22.82 -20.45
N ASP A 337 -5.03 -22.07 -21.47
CA ASP A 337 -4.17 -21.12 -22.20
C ASP A 337 -3.73 -19.96 -21.29
N LEU A 338 -4.68 -19.33 -20.57
CA LEU A 338 -4.35 -18.25 -19.62
C LEU A 338 -3.50 -18.78 -18.46
N LYS A 339 -3.82 -19.96 -17.91
CA LYS A 339 -2.97 -20.59 -16.88
C LYS A 339 -1.55 -20.84 -17.37
N GLN A 340 -1.35 -21.20 -18.64
CA GLN A 340 -0.02 -21.37 -19.22
C GLN A 340 0.70 -20.03 -19.38
N GLN A 341 0.01 -19.00 -19.85
CA GLN A 341 0.56 -17.63 -19.93
C GLN A 341 1.01 -17.14 -18.55
N ILE A 342 0.22 -17.39 -17.49
CA ILE A 342 0.59 -17.05 -16.12
C ILE A 342 1.90 -17.77 -15.71
N ARG A 343 2.02 -19.08 -15.95
CA ARG A 343 3.25 -19.84 -15.64
C ARG A 343 4.46 -19.28 -16.38
N ASP A 344 4.31 -18.95 -17.66
CA ASP A 344 5.40 -18.43 -18.49
C ASP A 344 5.87 -17.06 -17.97
N ILE A 345 4.96 -16.20 -17.57
CA ILE A 345 5.29 -14.88 -16.99
C ILE A 345 5.92 -15.03 -15.60
N VAL A 346 5.45 -15.96 -14.76
CA VAL A 346 6.07 -16.26 -13.46
C VAL A 346 7.52 -16.70 -13.65
N GLN A 347 7.78 -17.65 -14.55
CA GLN A 347 9.13 -18.11 -14.84
C GLN A 347 10.01 -16.97 -15.37
N TRP A 348 9.53 -16.23 -16.37
CA TRP A 348 10.27 -15.10 -16.94
C TRP A 348 10.63 -14.04 -15.88
N ALA A 349 9.68 -13.65 -15.05
CA ALA A 349 9.90 -12.59 -14.07
C ALA A 349 10.84 -13.05 -12.95
N ASP A 350 10.73 -14.28 -12.47
CA ASP A 350 11.64 -14.84 -11.46
C ASP A 350 13.08 -14.92 -11.98
N GLU A 351 13.29 -15.44 -13.20
CA GLU A 351 14.61 -15.59 -13.81
C GLU A 351 15.29 -14.25 -14.15
N THR A 352 14.48 -13.24 -14.55
CA THR A 352 15.01 -11.95 -15.03
C THR A 352 15.05 -10.86 -13.96
N THR A 353 14.80 -11.17 -12.68
CA THR A 353 14.86 -10.21 -11.58
C THR A 353 15.83 -10.66 -10.48
N PRO A 354 17.16 -10.58 -10.70
CA PRO A 354 18.15 -11.06 -9.73
C PRO A 354 18.35 -10.12 -8.54
N SER A 355 18.01 -8.84 -8.64
CA SER A 355 18.21 -7.85 -7.58
C SER A 355 17.22 -8.03 -6.45
N VAL A 356 17.71 -8.24 -5.23
CA VAL A 356 16.87 -8.41 -4.02
C VAL A 356 15.87 -7.25 -3.82
N TYR A 357 16.27 -6.02 -4.14
CA TYR A 357 15.40 -4.85 -4.04
C TYR A 357 14.30 -4.82 -5.10
N GLU A 358 14.63 -5.23 -6.32
CA GLU A 358 13.68 -5.27 -7.43
C GLU A 358 12.75 -6.48 -7.32
N ARG A 359 13.18 -7.55 -6.64
CA ARG A 359 12.37 -8.75 -6.42
C ARG A 359 11.14 -8.48 -5.57
N GLN A 360 11.23 -7.66 -4.53
CA GLN A 360 10.11 -7.39 -3.62
C GLN A 360 8.81 -7.01 -4.36
N PRO A 361 8.78 -5.94 -5.18
CA PRO A 361 7.57 -5.58 -5.92
C PRO A 361 7.18 -6.57 -7.02
N ILE A 362 8.15 -7.26 -7.61
CA ILE A 362 7.89 -8.20 -8.71
C ILE A 362 7.31 -9.52 -8.18
N ILE A 363 7.90 -10.11 -7.15
CA ILE A 363 7.37 -11.34 -6.54
C ILE A 363 6.02 -11.09 -5.87
N ASN A 364 5.83 -9.90 -5.28
CA ASN A 364 4.52 -9.50 -4.79
C ASN A 364 3.47 -9.44 -5.92
N ALA A 365 3.79 -8.83 -7.05
CA ALA A 365 2.89 -8.78 -8.21
C ALA A 365 2.55 -10.20 -8.74
N LEU A 366 3.54 -11.09 -8.81
CA LEU A 366 3.32 -12.49 -9.17
C LEU A 366 2.42 -13.21 -8.15
N GLY A 367 2.65 -12.97 -6.86
CA GLY A 367 1.79 -13.49 -5.78
C GLY A 367 0.33 -13.07 -5.97
N ASN A 368 0.09 -11.78 -6.22
CA ASN A 368 -1.26 -11.26 -6.45
C ASN A 368 -1.93 -11.88 -7.69
N VAL A 369 -1.20 -12.02 -8.81
CA VAL A 369 -1.72 -12.69 -10.03
C VAL A 369 -2.06 -14.16 -9.77
N LEU A 370 -1.19 -14.87 -9.05
CA LEU A 370 -1.38 -16.29 -8.74
C LEU A 370 -2.55 -16.52 -7.77
N GLU A 371 -2.71 -15.63 -6.80
CA GLU A 371 -3.84 -15.62 -5.88
C GLU A 371 -5.14 -15.39 -6.63
N GLU A 372 -5.20 -14.33 -7.45
CA GLU A 372 -6.36 -14.02 -8.29
C GLU A 372 -6.69 -15.16 -9.24
N ALA A 373 -5.68 -15.83 -9.78
CA ALA A 373 -5.86 -17.00 -10.64
C ALA A 373 -6.29 -18.28 -9.89
N GLY A 374 -6.19 -18.32 -8.55
CA GLY A 374 -6.39 -19.53 -7.75
C GLY A 374 -5.31 -20.61 -8.00
N MET A 375 -4.08 -20.18 -8.35
CA MET A 375 -2.95 -21.06 -8.69
C MET A 375 -1.99 -21.23 -7.49
N ASP A 376 -2.54 -21.65 -6.34
CA ASP A 376 -1.79 -21.84 -5.09
C ASP A 376 -0.65 -22.88 -5.22
N ASP A 377 -0.79 -23.84 -6.12
CA ASP A 377 0.23 -24.85 -6.43
C ASP A 377 1.50 -24.25 -7.07
N VAL A 378 1.38 -23.11 -7.73
CA VAL A 378 2.50 -22.33 -8.30
C VAL A 378 2.97 -21.25 -7.31
N ALA A 379 2.04 -20.56 -6.63
CA ALA A 379 2.33 -19.49 -5.69
C ALA A 379 3.18 -19.98 -4.50
N LYS A 380 2.77 -21.07 -3.86
CA LYS A 380 3.42 -21.57 -2.64
C LYS A 380 4.91 -21.87 -2.81
N PRO A 381 5.38 -22.65 -3.80
CA PRO A 381 6.82 -22.88 -4.00
C PRO A 381 7.58 -21.59 -4.35
N LEU A 382 7.00 -20.66 -5.12
CA LEU A 382 7.61 -19.37 -5.43
C LEU A 382 7.85 -18.54 -4.15
N LEU A 383 6.83 -18.39 -3.32
CA LEU A 383 6.89 -17.62 -2.08
C LEU A 383 7.83 -18.24 -1.05
N LEU A 384 7.81 -19.57 -0.90
CA LEU A 384 8.76 -20.29 -0.02
C LEU A 384 10.22 -20.07 -0.46
N ALA A 385 10.49 -20.11 -1.76
CA ALA A 385 11.84 -19.86 -2.29
C ALA A 385 12.28 -18.39 -2.11
N GLU A 386 11.35 -17.46 -1.89
CA GLU A 386 11.64 -16.05 -1.68
C GLU A 386 11.96 -15.70 -0.22
N LEU A 387 11.52 -16.50 0.76
CA LEU A 387 11.76 -16.23 2.19
C LEU A 387 13.25 -16.09 2.51
N ASP A 388 14.11 -16.94 1.92
CA ASP A 388 15.57 -16.89 2.14
C ASP A 388 16.26 -15.75 1.37
N LYS A 389 15.62 -15.22 0.33
CA LYS A 389 16.17 -14.14 -0.51
C LYS A 389 15.75 -12.76 -0.02
N SER A 390 14.56 -12.64 0.55
CA SER A 390 13.98 -11.38 0.98
C SER A 390 14.58 -10.87 2.28
N LYS A 391 14.77 -9.55 2.38
CA LYS A 391 15.10 -8.89 3.65
C LYS A 391 13.86 -8.67 4.52
N GLN A 392 12.67 -8.78 3.95
CA GLN A 392 11.39 -8.66 4.62
C GLN A 392 10.52 -9.90 4.34
N PRO A 393 10.97 -11.10 4.77
CA PRO A 393 10.27 -12.35 4.48
C PRO A 393 8.86 -12.41 5.06
N TYR A 394 8.63 -11.69 6.17
CA TYR A 394 7.32 -11.60 6.82
C TYR A 394 6.21 -11.09 5.90
N TYR A 395 6.54 -10.33 4.87
CA TYR A 395 5.57 -9.88 3.87
C TYR A 395 4.98 -11.07 3.09
N PHE A 396 5.83 -11.99 2.64
CA PHE A 396 5.42 -13.19 1.90
C PHE A 396 4.83 -14.29 2.81
N MET A 397 5.15 -14.27 4.11
CA MET A 397 4.57 -15.21 5.08
C MET A 397 3.06 -15.01 5.24
N VAL A 398 2.54 -13.79 5.09
CA VAL A 398 1.09 -13.53 5.09
C VAL A 398 0.43 -14.21 3.88
N SER A 399 0.98 -14.05 2.68
CA SER A 399 0.45 -14.74 1.49
C SER A 399 0.52 -16.28 1.62
N LEU A 400 1.56 -16.82 2.29
CA LEU A 400 1.62 -18.25 2.61
C LEU A 400 0.52 -18.66 3.60
N ALA A 401 0.20 -17.81 4.58
CA ALA A 401 -0.92 -18.05 5.50
C ALA A 401 -2.25 -18.10 4.77
N ASP A 402 -2.50 -17.18 3.84
CA ASP A 402 -3.72 -17.13 3.03
C ASP A 402 -3.88 -18.41 2.17
N ILE A 403 -2.79 -18.90 1.58
CA ILE A 403 -2.76 -20.18 0.84
C ILE A 403 -3.14 -21.36 1.76
N GLU A 404 -2.55 -21.43 2.97
CA GLU A 404 -2.87 -22.50 3.92
C GLU A 404 -4.30 -22.42 4.42
N GLN A 405 -4.82 -21.21 4.65
CA GLN A 405 -6.22 -21.00 5.04
C GLN A 405 -7.19 -21.47 3.95
N ARG A 406 -6.97 -21.10 2.69
CA ARG A 406 -7.77 -21.60 1.56
C ARG A 406 -7.73 -23.13 1.41
N ALA A 407 -6.61 -23.73 1.77
CA ALA A 407 -6.46 -25.19 1.81
C ALA A 407 -7.11 -25.85 3.03
N GLY A 408 -7.68 -25.08 3.98
CA GLY A 408 -8.26 -25.57 5.22
C GLY A 408 -7.23 -25.94 6.31
N ASN A 409 -5.97 -25.58 6.12
CA ASN A 409 -4.87 -25.86 7.04
C ASN A 409 -4.70 -24.75 8.08
N ASN A 410 -5.78 -24.42 8.82
CA ASN A 410 -5.82 -23.28 9.74
C ASN A 410 -4.63 -23.21 10.73
N GLY A 411 -4.16 -24.34 11.25
CA GLY A 411 -2.99 -24.37 12.13
C GLY A 411 -1.71 -23.87 11.44
N ALA A 412 -1.46 -24.31 10.21
CA ALA A 412 -0.31 -23.85 9.43
C ALA A 412 -0.43 -22.37 9.04
N ALA A 413 -1.64 -21.90 8.72
CA ALA A 413 -1.90 -20.48 8.46
C ALA A 413 -1.57 -19.61 9.67
N ILE A 414 -2.02 -19.99 10.86
CA ILE A 414 -1.71 -19.28 12.10
C ILE A 414 -0.21 -19.31 12.40
N ASP A 415 0.47 -20.43 12.15
CA ASP A 415 1.91 -20.54 12.34
C ASP A 415 2.67 -19.57 11.42
N TRP A 416 2.24 -19.39 10.16
CA TRP A 416 2.82 -18.41 9.25
C TRP A 416 2.58 -16.97 9.71
N LEU A 417 1.36 -16.62 10.12
CA LEU A 417 1.04 -15.29 10.65
C LEU A 417 1.86 -14.96 11.89
N LYS A 418 2.03 -15.95 12.80
CA LYS A 418 2.88 -15.79 13.97
C LYS A 418 4.34 -15.58 13.61
N GLN A 419 4.89 -16.38 12.70
CA GLN A 419 6.26 -16.20 12.20
C GLN A 419 6.45 -14.83 11.56
N ALA A 420 5.47 -14.37 10.79
CA ALA A 420 5.49 -13.04 10.20
C ALA A 420 5.56 -11.95 11.28
N TYR A 421 4.71 -12.01 12.30
CA TYR A 421 4.73 -11.10 13.44
C TYR A 421 6.07 -11.13 14.19
N ASP A 422 6.58 -12.32 14.51
CA ASP A 422 7.84 -12.50 15.27
C ASP A 422 9.06 -11.94 14.50
N ALA A 423 9.02 -11.99 13.16
CA ALA A 423 10.11 -11.50 12.30
C ALA A 423 10.14 -9.98 12.11
N THR A 424 9.07 -9.27 12.48
CA THR A 424 8.95 -7.82 12.27
C THR A 424 9.70 -7.01 13.32
N LYS A 425 10.16 -5.82 12.91
CA LYS A 425 10.81 -4.81 13.76
C LYS A 425 10.15 -3.46 13.49
N GLY A 426 10.25 -2.55 14.46
CA GLY A 426 9.62 -1.24 14.43
C GLY A 426 8.18 -1.23 14.94
N PRO A 427 7.74 -0.17 15.62
CA PRO A 427 6.47 -0.18 16.35
C PRO A 427 5.25 -0.27 15.42
N ALA A 428 5.21 0.50 14.33
CA ALA A 428 4.10 0.51 13.41
C ALA A 428 4.05 -0.77 12.55
N THR A 429 5.22 -1.27 12.13
CA THR A 429 5.36 -2.53 11.40
C THR A 429 4.94 -3.70 12.29
N ARG A 430 5.46 -3.82 13.52
CA ARG A 430 5.07 -4.90 14.44
C ARG A 430 3.58 -4.91 14.72
N PHE A 431 2.98 -3.74 14.96
CA PHE A 431 1.55 -3.66 15.21
C PHE A 431 0.73 -4.13 13.98
N GLN A 432 1.15 -3.79 12.77
CA GLN A 432 0.47 -4.24 11.56
C GLN A 432 0.48 -5.77 11.40
N TRP A 433 1.63 -6.41 11.57
CA TRP A 433 1.72 -7.87 11.45
C TRP A 433 1.10 -8.60 12.65
N GLY A 434 1.19 -8.02 13.85
CA GLY A 434 0.47 -8.52 15.03
C GLY A 434 -1.05 -8.42 14.87
N TYR A 435 -1.54 -7.36 14.21
CA TYR A 435 -2.94 -7.25 13.84
C TYR A 435 -3.38 -8.37 12.88
N TYR A 436 -2.58 -8.71 11.87
CA TYR A 436 -2.89 -9.84 10.97
C TYR A 436 -2.91 -11.17 11.72
N TYR A 437 -1.93 -11.38 12.62
CA TYR A 437 -1.91 -12.59 13.44
C TYR A 437 -3.13 -12.70 14.34
N LEU A 438 -3.50 -11.64 15.03
CA LEU A 438 -4.68 -11.61 15.90
C LEU A 438 -5.99 -11.78 15.11
N ALA A 439 -6.10 -11.15 13.95
CA ALA A 439 -7.24 -11.34 13.05
C ALA A 439 -7.37 -12.81 12.61
N GLY A 440 -6.27 -13.44 12.25
CA GLY A 440 -6.22 -14.87 11.91
C GLY A 440 -6.64 -15.77 13.07
N LEU A 441 -6.23 -15.45 14.30
CA LEU A 441 -6.67 -16.19 15.50
C LEU A 441 -8.19 -16.12 15.70
N MET A 442 -8.76 -14.92 15.60
CA MET A 442 -10.21 -14.71 15.75
C MET A 442 -11.02 -15.44 14.68
N GLU A 443 -10.50 -15.53 13.46
CA GLU A 443 -11.18 -16.16 12.33
C GLU A 443 -11.02 -17.69 12.32
N MET A 444 -9.79 -18.19 12.48
CA MET A 444 -9.46 -19.60 12.28
C MET A 444 -9.50 -20.43 13.55
N THR A 445 -9.29 -19.81 14.73
CA THR A 445 -9.32 -20.46 16.05
C THR A 445 -10.09 -19.63 17.08
N PRO A 446 -11.35 -19.25 16.80
CA PRO A 446 -12.13 -18.33 17.65
C PRO A 446 -12.33 -18.81 19.10
N GLY A 447 -12.17 -20.10 19.35
CA GLY A 447 -12.27 -20.70 20.68
C GLY A 447 -10.99 -20.63 21.53
N ASP A 448 -9.86 -20.21 20.96
CA ASP A 448 -8.61 -20.02 21.73
C ASP A 448 -8.58 -18.63 22.40
N THR A 449 -9.53 -18.44 23.29
CA THR A 449 -9.82 -17.16 23.93
C THR A 449 -8.66 -16.61 24.74
N GLN A 450 -7.86 -17.49 25.37
CA GLN A 450 -6.68 -17.06 26.13
C GLN A 450 -5.60 -16.49 25.20
N LEU A 451 -5.34 -17.13 24.06
CA LEU A 451 -4.35 -16.66 23.10
C LEU A 451 -4.77 -15.35 22.45
N ILE A 452 -6.07 -15.20 22.14
CA ILE A 452 -6.64 -13.95 21.63
C ILE A 452 -6.49 -12.83 22.66
N HIS A 453 -6.82 -13.10 23.94
CA HIS A 453 -6.64 -12.15 25.04
C HIS A 453 -5.16 -11.71 25.13
N ASP A 454 -4.24 -12.66 25.29
CA ASP A 454 -2.82 -12.37 25.53
C ASP A 454 -2.17 -11.65 24.35
N THR A 455 -2.55 -12.02 23.11
CA THR A 455 -2.09 -11.35 21.90
C THR A 455 -2.59 -9.91 21.85
N THR A 456 -3.87 -9.67 22.15
CA THR A 456 -4.45 -8.32 22.16
C THR A 456 -3.74 -7.42 23.17
N VAL A 457 -3.63 -7.88 24.42
CA VAL A 457 -2.97 -7.12 25.50
C VAL A 457 -1.50 -6.88 25.17
N GLY A 458 -0.81 -7.89 24.61
CA GLY A 458 0.58 -7.79 24.16
C GLY A 458 0.79 -6.71 23.11
N LEU A 459 -0.07 -6.65 22.08
CA LEU A 459 0.00 -5.64 21.01
C LEU A 459 -0.21 -4.21 21.54
N ILE A 460 -1.19 -4.02 22.44
CA ILE A 460 -1.43 -2.71 23.05
C ILE A 460 -0.25 -2.29 23.91
N ASN A 461 0.31 -3.22 24.68
CA ASN A 461 1.49 -2.94 25.51
C ASN A 461 2.73 -2.57 24.65
N GLU A 462 2.96 -3.24 23.53
CA GLU A 462 4.03 -2.86 22.58
C GLU A 462 3.83 -1.44 22.04
N LEU A 463 2.63 -1.08 21.62
CA LEU A 463 2.31 0.27 21.13
C LEU A 463 2.54 1.34 22.18
N GLN A 464 2.09 1.11 23.41
CA GLN A 464 2.27 2.05 24.52
C GLN A 464 3.73 2.29 24.86
N ASN A 465 4.53 1.23 24.94
CA ASN A 465 5.94 1.31 25.30
C ASN A 465 6.81 1.95 24.20
N SER A 466 6.37 1.89 22.96
CA SER A 466 7.09 2.48 21.82
C SER A 466 6.65 3.90 21.46
N GLY A 467 5.68 4.48 22.18
CA GLY A 467 5.09 5.78 21.83
C GLY A 467 4.27 5.75 20.54
N GLY A 468 3.85 4.56 20.07
CA GLY A 468 3.37 4.30 18.71
C GLY A 468 1.88 4.54 18.44
N LEU A 469 1.15 5.30 19.29
CA LEU A 469 -0.30 5.56 19.11
C LEU A 469 -0.57 6.78 18.22
N TYR A 470 0.04 6.82 17.05
CA TYR A 470 -0.19 7.85 16.04
C TYR A 470 -1.17 7.39 14.96
N HIS A 471 -1.46 8.26 14.00
CA HIS A 471 -2.52 8.16 12.99
C HIS A 471 -2.74 6.75 12.40
N ARG A 472 -1.71 6.10 11.87
CA ARG A 472 -1.87 4.78 11.22
C ARG A 472 -2.14 3.65 12.21
N PRO A 473 -1.36 3.47 13.29
CA PRO A 473 -1.68 2.54 14.37
C PRO A 473 -3.03 2.83 15.03
N LYS A 474 -3.41 4.11 15.20
CA LYS A 474 -4.71 4.52 15.74
C LYS A 474 -5.88 4.07 14.85
N ALA A 475 -5.77 4.24 13.52
CA ALA A 475 -6.78 3.76 12.59
C ALA A 475 -6.88 2.22 12.56
N GLN A 476 -5.76 1.52 12.67
CA GLN A 476 -5.73 0.06 12.80
C GLN A 476 -6.29 -0.41 14.14
N LEU A 477 -6.01 0.30 15.23
CA LEU A 477 -6.56 0.02 16.54
C LEU A 477 -8.09 0.09 16.53
N LYS A 478 -8.66 1.10 15.87
CA LYS A 478 -10.12 1.20 15.71
C LYS A 478 -10.72 0.03 14.91
N ARG A 479 -10.01 -0.44 13.87
CA ARG A 479 -10.45 -1.65 13.14
C ARG A 479 -10.34 -2.91 13.99
N LEU A 480 -9.30 -3.00 14.83
CA LEU A 480 -9.13 -4.11 15.75
C LEU A 480 -10.25 -4.14 16.79
N GLU A 481 -10.64 -2.99 17.33
CA GLU A 481 -11.80 -2.86 18.21
C GLU A 481 -13.07 -3.43 17.58
N GLY A 482 -13.41 -3.01 16.37
CA GLY A 482 -14.57 -3.54 15.64
C GLY A 482 -14.52 -5.06 15.47
N ARG A 483 -13.37 -5.61 15.05
CA ARG A 483 -13.19 -7.05 14.90
C ARG A 483 -13.30 -7.85 16.21
N LEU A 484 -12.80 -7.30 17.33
CA LEU A 484 -12.93 -7.93 18.63
C LEU A 484 -14.39 -7.96 19.10
N VAL A 485 -15.14 -6.89 18.86
CA VAL A 485 -16.58 -6.83 19.15
C VAL A 485 -17.33 -7.88 18.33
N GLU A 486 -17.13 -7.87 16.99
CA GLU A 486 -17.75 -8.85 16.08
C GLU A 486 -17.40 -10.31 16.46
N TRP A 487 -16.12 -10.59 16.77
CA TRP A 487 -15.69 -11.89 17.25
C TRP A 487 -16.39 -12.29 18.55
N SER A 488 -16.47 -11.36 19.51
CA SER A 488 -17.11 -11.59 20.81
C SER A 488 -18.58 -11.92 20.66
N GLU A 489 -19.32 -11.16 19.85
CA GLU A 489 -20.74 -11.39 19.59
C GLU A 489 -20.98 -12.71 18.84
N ALA A 490 -20.18 -13.00 17.82
CA ALA A 490 -20.34 -14.21 17.00
C ALA A 490 -20.02 -15.51 17.78
N ASN A 491 -19.21 -15.43 18.83
CA ASN A 491 -18.74 -16.59 19.61
C ASN A 491 -19.21 -16.61 21.08
N GLU A 492 -20.11 -15.72 21.48
CA GLU A 492 -20.62 -15.61 22.86
C GLU A 492 -19.48 -15.42 23.90
N GLN A 493 -18.53 -14.49 23.61
CA GLN A 493 -17.30 -14.25 24.38
C GLN A 493 -17.27 -12.86 25.06
N GLU A 494 -18.42 -12.29 25.43
CA GLU A 494 -18.53 -10.97 26.07
C GLU A 494 -17.72 -10.88 27.38
N ALA A 495 -17.64 -11.99 28.13
CA ALA A 495 -16.84 -12.03 29.36
C ALA A 495 -15.33 -11.92 29.05
N VAL A 496 -14.85 -12.53 27.96
CA VAL A 496 -13.46 -12.45 27.52
C VAL A 496 -13.15 -11.05 27.00
N LEU A 497 -14.07 -10.44 26.25
CA LEU A 497 -13.92 -9.06 25.77
C LEU A 497 -13.82 -8.07 26.94
N ALA A 498 -14.65 -8.25 27.98
CA ALA A 498 -14.57 -7.44 29.19
C ALA A 498 -13.24 -7.61 29.95
N ASP A 499 -12.67 -8.83 29.97
CA ASP A 499 -11.37 -9.11 30.55
C ASP A 499 -10.22 -8.50 29.74
N ILE A 500 -10.27 -8.61 28.41
CA ILE A 500 -9.35 -7.92 27.51
C ILE A 500 -9.37 -6.41 27.80
N ARG A 501 -10.55 -5.80 27.86
CA ARG A 501 -10.69 -4.38 28.17
C ARG A 501 -10.05 -4.01 29.51
N ALA A 502 -10.34 -4.78 30.57
CA ALA A 502 -9.77 -4.53 31.88
C ALA A 502 -8.23 -4.59 31.86
N SER A 503 -7.66 -5.61 31.19
CA SER A 503 -6.22 -5.79 31.06
C SER A 503 -5.58 -4.67 30.23
N VAL A 504 -6.23 -4.21 29.15
CA VAL A 504 -5.76 -3.07 28.36
C VAL A 504 -5.78 -1.79 29.18
N MET A 505 -6.80 -1.55 29.98
CA MET A 505 -6.87 -0.38 30.88
C MET A 505 -5.73 -0.37 31.91
N GLU A 506 -5.32 -1.54 32.41
CA GLU A 506 -4.14 -1.64 33.29
C GLU A 506 -2.85 -1.25 32.56
N VAL A 507 -2.67 -1.75 31.31
CA VAL A 507 -1.54 -1.38 30.45
C VAL A 507 -1.51 0.12 30.19
N CYS A 508 -2.65 0.72 29.80
CA CYS A 508 -2.76 2.17 29.57
C CYS A 508 -2.47 2.99 30.83
N GLY A 509 -2.90 2.51 32.02
CA GLY A 509 -2.65 3.16 33.30
C GLY A 509 -1.19 3.08 33.75
N ALA A 510 -0.49 2.00 33.44
CA ALA A 510 0.92 1.77 33.81
C ALA A 510 1.91 2.46 32.86
N ALA A 511 1.50 2.82 31.65
CA ALA A 511 2.38 3.38 30.62
C ALA A 511 2.85 4.80 30.97
N SER A 512 4.06 5.16 30.50
CA SER A 512 4.63 6.50 30.63
C SER A 512 4.00 7.52 29.68
N SER A 513 3.16 7.07 28.73
CA SER A 513 2.48 7.94 27.77
C SER A 513 1.51 8.90 28.45
N GLN A 514 1.51 10.16 27.97
CA GLN A 514 0.65 11.24 28.46
C GLN A 514 -0.13 11.85 27.30
N GLY A 515 -1.18 12.61 27.61
CA GLY A 515 -1.95 13.34 26.62
C GLY A 515 -2.79 12.45 25.71
N GLU A 516 -2.77 12.69 24.42
CA GLU A 516 -3.63 12.05 23.42
C GLU A 516 -3.37 10.54 23.27
N ALA A 517 -2.12 10.10 23.33
CA ALA A 517 -1.77 8.68 23.26
C ALA A 517 -2.41 7.88 24.40
N ARG A 518 -2.40 8.42 25.62
CA ARG A 518 -3.07 7.81 26.76
C ARG A 518 -4.58 7.78 26.57
N ALA A 519 -5.17 8.90 26.14
CA ALA A 519 -6.61 8.98 25.89
C ALA A 519 -7.06 7.98 24.82
N THR A 520 -6.28 7.81 23.74
CA THR A 520 -6.55 6.81 22.69
C THR A 520 -6.50 5.37 23.24
N CYS A 521 -5.53 5.06 24.08
CA CYS A 521 -5.43 3.75 24.73
C CYS A 521 -6.61 3.49 25.68
N GLU A 522 -6.96 4.46 26.52
CA GLU A 522 -8.06 4.35 27.48
C GLU A 522 -9.44 4.28 26.79
N ALA A 523 -9.59 4.86 25.59
CA ALA A 523 -10.81 4.79 24.79
C ALA A 523 -11.00 3.46 24.04
N PHE A 524 -9.96 2.62 23.93
CA PHE A 524 -10.05 1.33 23.27
C PHE A 524 -11.06 0.42 23.97
N LEU A 525 -12.02 -0.11 23.22
CA LEU A 525 -13.15 -0.91 23.71
C LEU A 525 -14.05 -0.17 24.74
N GLU A 526 -14.08 1.17 24.74
CA GLU A 526 -14.93 1.91 25.67
C GLU A 526 -16.42 1.77 25.35
N GLN A 527 -16.75 1.57 24.08
CA GLN A 527 -18.12 1.43 23.57
C GLN A 527 -18.51 -0.04 23.31
N ALA A 528 -17.65 -1.00 23.63
CA ALA A 528 -17.85 -2.43 23.43
C ALA A 528 -18.69 -3.09 24.55
#